data_8fcd34701aa20a297487ce27eceb58c6
#
_entry.id   8fcd34701aa20a297487ce27eceb58c6
#
_cell.length_a   1.000
_cell.length_b   1.000
_cell.length_c   1.000
_cell.angle_alpha   90.00
_cell.angle_beta   90.00
_cell.angle_gamma   90.00
#
_symmetry.space_group_name_H-M   'P 1'
#
loop_
_entity.id
_entity.type
_entity.pdbx_description
1 polymer ?
#
loop_
_entity_poly.entity_id
_entity_poly.type
_entity_poly.pdbx_seq_one_letter_code
_entity_poly.pdbx_strand_id
1 'polypeptide(L)'
;MLRRSFLLLVLLPCSTAAGQALGPLRERLAARVAQAPATGVGLYYRSLTRPDSLLLDANVRFHAASTMKLPVMIQIFRDADAGLLRLDDSLPVHVSFPSLVDGSPFAVDKADDSDSTLYGRVGRPASVRELLELMITRSSNLATNILIERVGAARAQASARALGAWSIRVLRGVEDGKAYRAGLNNTTTARDLGVLLAAIAQDRAASPASCREMLRILGAQEFNEGIPVGLPPGTRVAHKTGWIGEVVYHDAAIVYPAARSPYVLVVLTGGIKEDSVAHNLVADLSRLVYERVTP
;
A
#
# COMPACT_ATOMS: atom_id res chain seq x y z
N MET A 1 -26.61 61.10 -19.78
CA MET A 1 -27.02 59.70 -20.07
C MET A 1 -25.80 58.84 -20.23
N LEU A 2 -25.34 58.14 -19.15
CA LEU A 2 -24.19 57.22 -19.21
C LEU A 2 -24.73 55.80 -19.48
N ARG A 3 -24.37 55.21 -20.63
CA ARG A 3 -24.62 53.80 -20.90
C ARG A 3 -23.58 52.96 -20.16
N ARG A 4 -23.98 52.15 -19.20
CA ARG A 4 -23.18 51.10 -18.55
C ARG A 4 -23.25 49.86 -19.43
N SER A 5 -22.12 49.51 -20.07
CA SER A 5 -21.93 48.22 -20.76
C SER A 5 -21.65 47.15 -19.70
N PHE A 6 -22.55 46.18 -19.57
CA PHE A 6 -22.32 44.95 -18.79
C PHE A 6 -21.50 43.96 -19.62
N LEU A 7 -20.29 43.69 -19.21
CA LEU A 7 -19.49 42.65 -19.77
C LEU A 7 -19.90 41.29 -19.13
N LEU A 8 -20.61 40.46 -19.89
CA LEU A 8 -21.01 39.13 -19.47
C LEU A 8 -19.79 38.21 -19.58
N LEU A 9 -19.17 37.88 -18.45
CA LEU A 9 -18.05 36.89 -18.39
C LEU A 9 -18.66 35.50 -18.51
N VAL A 10 -18.61 34.91 -19.70
CA VAL A 10 -18.99 33.50 -19.94
C VAL A 10 -17.86 32.62 -19.39
N LEU A 11 -18.06 32.09 -18.20
CA LEU A 11 -17.25 31.02 -17.65
C LEU A 11 -17.56 29.72 -18.42
N LEU A 12 -16.74 29.41 -19.43
CA LEU A 12 -16.75 28.11 -20.07
C LEU A 12 -16.31 27.05 -19.01
N PRO A 13 -17.05 25.96 -18.82
CA PRO A 13 -16.59 24.89 -17.95
C PRO A 13 -15.34 24.29 -18.56
N CYS A 14 -14.22 24.44 -17.88
CA CYS A 14 -12.96 23.73 -18.17
C CYS A 14 -13.17 22.25 -17.87
N SER A 15 -13.88 21.54 -18.71
CA SER A 15 -14.05 20.11 -18.71
C SER A 15 -12.72 19.50 -19.12
N THR A 16 -11.97 19.00 -18.16
CA THR A 16 -10.60 18.56 -18.34
C THR A 16 -10.52 17.43 -19.37
N ALA A 17 -9.86 17.68 -20.49
CA ALA A 17 -9.59 16.71 -21.55
C ALA A 17 -8.97 15.38 -21.02
N ALA A 18 -8.29 15.42 -19.88
CA ALA A 18 -7.73 14.26 -19.20
C ALA A 18 -8.79 13.23 -18.75
N GLY A 19 -9.97 13.69 -18.28
CA GLY A 19 -11.05 12.78 -17.85
C GLY A 19 -11.68 11.99 -19.02
N GLN A 20 -11.75 12.59 -20.20
CA GLN A 20 -12.25 11.92 -21.42
C GLN A 20 -11.26 10.90 -21.99
N ALA A 21 -9.95 11.13 -21.84
CA ALA A 21 -8.91 10.24 -22.33
C ALA A 21 -8.87 8.86 -21.62
N LEU A 22 -9.37 8.73 -20.37
CA LEU A 22 -9.37 7.49 -19.60
C LEU A 22 -10.72 6.74 -19.60
N GLY A 23 -11.74 7.24 -20.29
CA GLY A 23 -13.05 6.58 -20.42
C GLY A 23 -12.96 5.15 -20.94
N PRO A 24 -12.34 4.90 -22.10
CA PRO A 24 -12.19 3.53 -22.64
C PRO A 24 -11.38 2.61 -21.74
N LEU A 25 -10.37 3.12 -21.01
CA LEU A 25 -9.65 2.32 -20.00
C LEU A 25 -10.58 1.92 -18.85
N ARG A 26 -11.38 2.85 -18.35
CA ARG A 26 -12.36 2.57 -17.29
C ARG A 26 -13.30 1.44 -17.67
N GLU A 27 -13.84 1.45 -18.89
CA GLU A 27 -14.75 0.43 -19.41
C GLU A 27 -14.06 -0.94 -19.49
N ARG A 28 -12.83 -1.01 -20.04
CA ARG A 28 -12.04 -2.26 -20.08
C ARG A 28 -11.74 -2.82 -18.71
N LEU A 29 -11.34 -1.97 -17.76
CA LEU A 29 -11.08 -2.37 -16.38
C LEU A 29 -12.35 -2.89 -15.70
N ALA A 30 -13.48 -2.17 -15.83
CA ALA A 30 -14.76 -2.59 -15.27
C ALA A 30 -15.24 -3.92 -15.87
N ALA A 31 -15.10 -4.12 -17.18
CA ALA A 31 -15.43 -5.37 -17.85
C ALA A 31 -14.58 -6.54 -17.34
N ARG A 32 -13.26 -6.33 -17.12
CA ARG A 32 -12.38 -7.36 -16.57
C ARG A 32 -12.72 -7.70 -15.12
N VAL A 33 -13.04 -6.70 -14.30
CA VAL A 33 -13.48 -6.87 -12.91
C VAL A 33 -14.80 -7.67 -12.86
N ALA A 34 -15.76 -7.36 -13.71
CA ALA A 34 -17.06 -8.06 -13.76
C ALA A 34 -16.97 -9.56 -14.11
N GLN A 35 -15.87 -9.99 -14.74
CA GLN A 35 -15.60 -11.39 -15.06
C GLN A 35 -14.92 -12.16 -13.92
N ALA A 36 -14.46 -11.47 -12.88
CA ALA A 36 -13.75 -12.09 -11.78
C ALA A 36 -14.73 -12.61 -10.71
N PRO A 37 -14.44 -13.76 -10.07
CA PRO A 37 -15.25 -14.29 -8.96
C PRO A 37 -14.93 -13.55 -7.64
N ALA A 38 -14.79 -12.22 -7.70
CA ALA A 38 -14.45 -11.38 -6.56
C ALA A 38 -15.71 -10.83 -5.90
N THR A 39 -15.73 -10.71 -4.57
CA THR A 39 -16.79 -10.01 -3.84
C THR A 39 -16.61 -8.49 -3.88
N GLY A 40 -15.42 -8.03 -4.23
CA GLY A 40 -15.11 -6.63 -4.44
C GLY A 40 -13.71 -6.44 -5.03
N VAL A 41 -13.55 -5.37 -5.84
CA VAL A 41 -12.26 -4.94 -6.38
C VAL A 41 -12.19 -3.42 -6.25
N GLY A 42 -11.13 -2.92 -5.58
CA GLY A 42 -10.82 -1.50 -5.51
C GLY A 42 -9.58 -1.19 -6.33
N LEU A 43 -9.66 -0.22 -7.24
CA LEU A 43 -8.52 0.20 -8.05
C LEU A 43 -8.30 1.72 -7.94
N TYR A 44 -7.04 2.09 -7.75
CA TYR A 44 -6.57 3.47 -7.81
C TYR A 44 -5.38 3.56 -8.77
N TYR A 45 -5.52 4.38 -9.81
CA TYR A 45 -4.44 4.79 -10.70
C TYR A 45 -4.22 6.29 -10.60
N ARG A 46 -2.96 6.73 -10.55
CA ARG A 46 -2.56 8.13 -10.62
C ARG A 46 -1.19 8.30 -11.27
N SER A 47 -1.09 9.13 -12.31
CA SER A 47 0.18 9.60 -12.84
C SER A 47 0.89 10.48 -11.78
N LEU A 48 2.22 10.34 -11.67
CA LEU A 48 3.01 11.17 -10.76
C LEU A 48 3.47 12.50 -11.39
N THR A 49 3.32 12.66 -12.70
CA THR A 49 3.79 13.85 -13.44
C THR A 49 2.67 14.57 -14.19
N ARG A 50 1.49 13.95 -14.34
CA ARG A 50 0.31 14.50 -15.02
C ARG A 50 -0.91 14.49 -14.11
N PRO A 51 -1.94 15.28 -14.37
CA PRO A 51 -3.18 15.28 -13.56
C PRO A 51 -4.06 14.03 -13.74
N ASP A 52 -3.60 13.03 -14.51
CA ASP A 52 -4.37 11.84 -14.86
C ASP A 52 -4.57 10.92 -13.65
N SER A 53 -5.80 10.54 -13.40
CA SER A 53 -6.18 9.55 -12.38
C SER A 53 -7.43 8.78 -12.79
N LEU A 54 -7.53 7.53 -12.34
CA LEU A 54 -8.69 6.68 -12.53
C LEU A 54 -8.97 5.90 -11.23
N LEU A 55 -10.20 5.95 -10.80
CA LEU A 55 -10.66 5.32 -9.56
C LEU A 55 -11.85 4.40 -9.87
N LEU A 56 -11.75 3.11 -9.53
CA LEU A 56 -12.87 2.16 -9.51
C LEU A 56 -13.01 1.68 -8.08
N ASP A 57 -14.14 1.92 -7.45
CA ASP A 57 -14.43 1.52 -6.07
C ASP A 57 -13.28 1.79 -5.09
N ALA A 58 -12.47 2.82 -5.40
CA ALA A 58 -11.21 3.10 -4.72
C ALA A 58 -11.38 3.51 -3.25
N ASN A 59 -12.59 3.86 -2.82
CA ASN A 59 -12.95 4.20 -1.44
C ASN A 59 -13.59 3.02 -0.68
N VAL A 60 -13.83 1.89 -1.33
CA VAL A 60 -14.31 0.68 -0.66
C VAL A 60 -13.25 0.20 0.32
N ARG A 61 -13.69 -0.18 1.51
CA ARG A 61 -12.82 -0.60 2.59
C ARG A 61 -12.59 -2.12 2.53
N PHE A 62 -11.32 -2.51 2.59
CA PHE A 62 -10.87 -3.89 2.66
C PHE A 62 -10.11 -4.14 3.96
N HIS A 63 -10.00 -5.39 4.39
CA HIS A 63 -8.99 -5.80 5.36
C HIS A 63 -7.62 -5.47 4.76
N ALA A 64 -6.75 -4.80 5.52
CA ALA A 64 -5.50 -4.29 4.93
C ALA A 64 -4.48 -5.38 4.62
N ALA A 65 -4.59 -6.56 5.24
CA ALA A 65 -3.55 -7.58 5.20
C ALA A 65 -2.16 -6.94 5.42
N SER A 66 -1.14 -7.38 4.71
CA SER A 66 0.22 -6.84 4.86
C SER A 66 0.44 -5.45 4.24
N THR A 67 -0.54 -4.86 3.54
CA THR A 67 -0.41 -3.47 3.07
C THR A 67 -0.42 -2.46 4.23
N MET A 68 -0.89 -2.86 5.44
CA MET A 68 -0.79 -2.05 6.66
C MET A 68 0.67 -1.78 7.08
N LYS A 69 1.64 -2.50 6.54
CA LYS A 69 3.07 -2.30 6.80
C LYS A 69 3.61 -1.01 6.17
N LEU A 70 2.95 -0.45 5.14
CA LEU A 70 3.31 0.85 4.55
C LEU A 70 3.26 2.02 5.56
N PRO A 71 2.15 2.28 6.28
CA PRO A 71 2.14 3.34 7.29
C PRO A 71 3.09 3.09 8.45
N VAL A 72 3.38 1.83 8.80
CA VAL A 72 4.39 1.50 9.82
C VAL A 72 5.79 1.91 9.34
N MET A 73 6.16 1.56 8.10
CA MET A 73 7.42 1.99 7.50
C MET A 73 7.54 3.52 7.47
N ILE A 74 6.51 4.23 7.04
CA ILE A 74 6.51 5.70 7.01
C ILE A 74 6.73 6.27 8.42
N GLN A 75 6.08 5.72 9.44
CA GLN A 75 6.26 6.17 10.83
C GLN A 75 7.69 5.97 11.32
N ILE A 76 8.31 4.82 11.00
CA ILE A 76 9.69 4.55 11.39
C ILE A 76 10.66 5.57 10.77
N PHE A 77 10.50 5.87 9.48
CA PHE A 77 11.36 6.86 8.82
C PHE A 77 11.13 8.29 9.34
N ARG A 78 9.89 8.64 9.69
CA ARG A 78 9.61 9.92 10.37
C ARG A 78 10.25 10.01 11.74
N ASP A 79 10.24 8.92 12.50
CA ASP A 79 10.91 8.86 13.78
C ASP A 79 12.44 8.97 13.64
N ALA A 80 12.99 8.34 12.60
CA ALA A 80 14.41 8.45 12.28
C ALA A 80 14.80 9.89 11.89
N ASP A 81 14.02 10.54 11.04
CA ASP A 81 14.23 11.93 10.65
C ASP A 81 14.11 12.91 11.83
N ALA A 82 13.25 12.59 12.81
CA ALA A 82 13.09 13.36 14.05
C ALA A 82 14.12 13.03 15.15
N GLY A 83 15.03 12.07 14.91
CA GLY A 83 16.02 11.63 15.89
C GLY A 83 15.45 10.83 17.08
N LEU A 84 14.21 10.33 16.96
CA LEU A 84 13.54 9.52 17.99
C LEU A 84 13.95 8.05 17.97
N LEU A 85 14.54 7.59 16.87
CA LEU A 85 15.22 6.31 16.71
C LEU A 85 16.29 6.41 15.63
N ARG A 86 17.18 5.41 15.57
CA ARG A 86 18.15 5.25 14.49
C ARG A 86 17.85 3.94 13.79
N LEU A 87 18.06 3.87 12.47
CA LEU A 87 17.87 2.62 11.73
C LEU A 87 18.83 1.51 12.18
N ASP A 88 19.96 1.88 12.78
CA ASP A 88 20.95 0.94 13.32
C ASP A 88 20.73 0.61 14.80
N ASP A 89 19.67 1.17 15.44
CA ASP A 89 19.28 0.76 16.79
C ASP A 89 18.88 -0.72 16.78
N SER A 90 19.26 -1.43 17.86
CA SER A 90 18.97 -2.84 18.04
C SER A 90 17.70 -3.03 18.88
N LEU A 91 16.79 -3.86 18.39
CA LEU A 91 15.57 -4.27 19.08
C LEU A 91 15.64 -5.76 19.41
N PRO A 92 15.15 -6.19 20.60
CA PRO A 92 15.10 -7.62 20.95
C PRO A 92 14.15 -8.36 20.01
N VAL A 93 14.57 -9.52 19.51
CA VAL A 93 13.68 -10.42 18.77
C VAL A 93 12.94 -11.31 19.75
N HIS A 94 11.61 -11.20 19.78
CA HIS A 94 10.71 -12.00 20.61
C HIS A 94 9.43 -12.33 19.84
N VAL A 95 8.72 -13.39 20.25
CA VAL A 95 7.54 -13.91 19.53
C VAL A 95 6.23 -13.63 20.24
N SER A 96 6.26 -13.12 21.48
CA SER A 96 5.08 -12.90 22.32
C SER A 96 4.70 -11.43 22.37
N PHE A 97 3.44 -11.11 22.09
CA PHE A 97 2.90 -9.75 22.03
C PHE A 97 1.57 -9.66 22.79
N PRO A 98 1.20 -8.49 23.34
CA PRO A 98 -0.08 -8.32 24.00
C PRO A 98 -1.23 -8.21 23.00
N SER A 99 -2.33 -8.93 23.24
CA SER A 99 -3.56 -8.78 22.45
C SER A 99 -4.19 -7.41 22.66
N LEU A 100 -4.69 -6.80 21.57
CA LEU A 100 -5.42 -5.54 21.63
C LEU A 100 -6.72 -5.64 22.45
N VAL A 101 -7.30 -6.83 22.59
CA VAL A 101 -8.59 -7.03 23.26
C VAL A 101 -8.46 -6.91 24.78
N ASP A 102 -7.47 -7.58 25.37
CA ASP A 102 -7.39 -7.76 26.83
C ASP A 102 -5.97 -7.76 27.39
N GLY A 103 -4.96 -7.47 26.54
CA GLY A 103 -3.55 -7.46 26.94
C GLY A 103 -2.95 -8.84 27.20
N SER A 104 -3.72 -9.93 27.05
CA SER A 104 -3.19 -11.28 27.22
C SER A 104 -2.17 -11.60 26.12
N PRO A 105 -1.13 -12.40 26.42
CA PRO A 105 -0.10 -12.70 25.44
C PRO A 105 -0.63 -13.59 24.32
N PHE A 106 -0.19 -13.31 23.08
CA PHE A 106 -0.28 -14.21 21.93
C PHE A 106 1.09 -14.32 21.26
N ALA A 107 1.35 -15.43 20.61
CA ALA A 107 2.59 -15.64 19.88
C ALA A 107 2.36 -15.53 18.36
N VAL A 108 3.36 -14.98 17.66
CA VAL A 108 3.44 -15.11 16.19
C VAL A 108 4.11 -16.44 15.89
N ASP A 109 3.39 -17.33 15.20
CA ASP A 109 3.91 -18.65 14.84
C ASP A 109 4.78 -18.56 13.58
N LYS A 110 5.87 -19.32 13.59
CA LYS A 110 6.76 -19.45 12.43
C LYS A 110 6.03 -20.06 11.22
N ALA A 111 5.06 -20.92 11.44
CA ALA A 111 4.30 -21.56 10.36
C ALA A 111 3.36 -20.58 9.61
N ASP A 112 2.94 -19.50 10.30
CA ASP A 112 2.03 -18.48 9.76
C ASP A 112 2.79 -17.24 9.25
N ASP A 113 4.13 -17.23 9.33
CA ASP A 113 4.96 -16.11 8.85
C ASP A 113 5.58 -16.43 7.49
N SER A 114 5.51 -15.49 6.57
CA SER A 114 6.14 -15.59 5.24
C SER A 114 7.67 -15.52 5.28
N ASP A 115 8.26 -15.08 6.42
CA ASP A 115 9.71 -15.15 6.68
C ASP A 115 10.01 -15.93 7.95
N SER A 116 10.75 -17.01 7.80
CA SER A 116 11.14 -17.87 8.94
C SER A 116 12.52 -17.58 9.52
N THR A 117 13.29 -16.68 8.89
CA THR A 117 14.72 -16.47 9.23
C THR A 117 14.91 -15.82 10.58
N LEU A 118 14.01 -14.89 10.94
CA LEU A 118 14.09 -14.15 12.19
C LEU A 118 13.87 -15.02 13.45
N TYR A 119 13.12 -16.12 13.32
CA TYR A 119 12.85 -17.05 14.44
C TYR A 119 14.09 -17.74 15.00
N GLY A 120 15.11 -17.95 14.18
CA GLY A 120 16.42 -18.43 14.64
C GLY A 120 17.21 -17.45 15.51
N ARG A 121 16.67 -16.23 15.70
CA ARG A 121 17.30 -15.14 16.45
C ARG A 121 16.52 -14.72 17.68
N VAL A 122 15.48 -15.44 18.06
CA VAL A 122 14.71 -15.16 19.30
C VAL A 122 15.67 -15.10 20.49
N GLY A 123 15.53 -14.06 21.32
CA GLY A 123 16.43 -13.74 22.43
C GLY A 123 17.71 -12.98 22.03
N ARG A 124 17.93 -12.71 20.74
CA ARG A 124 19.05 -11.89 20.23
C ARG A 124 18.52 -10.62 19.56
N PRO A 125 19.32 -9.55 19.44
CA PRO A 125 18.85 -8.32 18.80
C PRO A 125 18.89 -8.42 17.26
N ALA A 126 18.01 -7.60 16.61
CA ALA A 126 18.07 -7.25 15.21
C ALA A 126 18.02 -5.73 15.05
N SER A 127 18.63 -5.16 14.01
CA SER A 127 18.55 -3.73 13.77
C SER A 127 17.18 -3.34 13.22
N VAL A 128 16.76 -2.10 13.47
CA VAL A 128 15.53 -1.53 12.89
C VAL A 128 15.56 -1.64 11.36
N ARG A 129 16.72 -1.40 10.74
CA ARG A 129 16.92 -1.52 9.28
C ARG A 129 16.62 -2.94 8.79
N GLU A 130 17.20 -3.95 9.43
CA GLU A 130 16.98 -5.35 9.08
C GLU A 130 15.50 -5.74 9.23
N LEU A 131 14.89 -5.37 10.35
CA LEU A 131 13.46 -5.62 10.59
C LEU A 131 12.57 -4.92 9.54
N LEU A 132 12.90 -3.68 9.14
CA LEU A 132 12.21 -2.96 8.07
C LEU A 132 12.31 -3.69 6.73
N GLU A 133 13.49 -4.16 6.36
CA GLU A 133 13.70 -4.91 5.13
C GLU A 133 12.87 -6.19 5.14
N LEU A 134 12.94 -7.01 6.18
CA LEU A 134 12.14 -8.22 6.32
C LEU A 134 10.63 -7.95 6.31
N MET A 135 10.18 -6.90 7.02
CA MET A 135 8.77 -6.51 7.06
C MET A 135 8.22 -6.18 5.67
N ILE A 136 8.99 -5.52 4.83
CA ILE A 136 8.52 -5.06 3.52
C ILE A 136 8.81 -6.08 2.43
N THR A 137 10.04 -6.57 2.29
CA THR A 137 10.45 -7.41 1.17
C THR A 137 9.93 -8.83 1.25
N ARG A 138 9.89 -9.41 2.46
CA ARG A 138 9.40 -10.76 2.75
C ARG A 138 8.09 -10.77 3.52
N SER A 139 7.55 -9.59 3.79
CA SER A 139 6.30 -9.47 4.55
C SER A 139 6.32 -10.12 5.95
N SER A 140 7.49 -10.22 6.61
CA SER A 140 7.62 -10.87 7.91
C SER A 140 6.63 -10.31 8.94
N ASN A 141 5.84 -11.19 9.54
CA ASN A 141 4.87 -10.86 10.58
C ASN A 141 5.57 -10.60 11.92
N LEU A 142 6.62 -11.35 12.22
CA LEU A 142 7.41 -11.16 13.43
C LEU A 142 8.11 -9.79 13.42
N ALA A 143 8.78 -9.44 12.32
CA ALA A 143 9.41 -8.13 12.16
C ALA A 143 8.36 -7.00 12.27
N THR A 144 7.16 -7.20 11.71
CA THR A 144 6.06 -6.23 11.79
C THR A 144 5.66 -5.95 13.23
N ASN A 145 5.46 -6.99 14.04
CA ASN A 145 5.00 -6.82 15.41
C ASN A 145 6.06 -6.15 16.29
N ILE A 146 7.34 -6.51 16.15
CA ILE A 146 8.44 -5.84 16.84
C ILE A 146 8.50 -4.35 16.49
N LEU A 147 8.37 -4.01 15.20
CA LEU A 147 8.44 -2.62 14.74
C LEU A 147 7.23 -1.81 15.17
N ILE A 148 6.01 -2.37 15.11
CA ILE A 148 4.80 -1.66 15.53
C ILE A 148 4.74 -1.46 17.04
N GLU A 149 5.29 -2.39 17.84
CA GLU A 149 5.46 -2.23 19.27
C GLU A 149 6.41 -1.05 19.57
N ARG A 150 7.49 -0.89 18.77
CA ARG A 150 8.45 0.22 18.94
C ARG A 150 7.86 1.58 18.59
N VAL A 151 7.06 1.69 17.49
CA VAL A 151 6.58 3.00 17.00
C VAL A 151 5.12 3.31 17.35
N GLY A 152 4.32 2.31 17.67
CA GLY A 152 2.90 2.44 18.03
C GLY A 152 1.97 2.50 16.81
N ALA A 153 0.92 1.67 16.83
CA ALA A 153 -0.10 1.62 15.78
C ALA A 153 -0.81 2.97 15.58
N ALA A 154 -1.17 3.65 16.68
CA ALA A 154 -1.84 4.93 16.64
C ALA A 154 -0.99 6.03 15.95
N ARG A 155 0.33 6.03 16.16
CA ARG A 155 1.24 6.99 15.51
C ARG A 155 1.39 6.69 14.02
N ALA A 156 1.49 5.41 13.63
CA ALA A 156 1.50 5.01 12.23
C ALA A 156 0.21 5.44 11.51
N GLN A 157 -0.96 5.26 12.15
CA GLN A 157 -2.24 5.74 11.63
C GLN A 157 -2.28 7.27 11.51
N ALA A 158 -1.81 8.00 12.54
CA ALA A 158 -1.78 9.46 12.52
C ALA A 158 -0.90 10.00 11.38
N SER A 159 0.28 9.40 11.16
CA SER A 159 1.16 9.73 10.05
C SER A 159 0.51 9.50 8.68
N ALA A 160 -0.20 8.38 8.51
CA ALA A 160 -0.94 8.11 7.28
C ALA A 160 -2.04 9.14 7.02
N ARG A 161 -2.81 9.49 8.05
CA ARG A 161 -3.87 10.52 7.97
C ARG A 161 -3.32 11.90 7.67
N ALA A 162 -2.19 12.27 8.24
CA ALA A 162 -1.51 13.53 7.95
C ALA A 162 -1.07 13.65 6.48
N LEU A 163 -0.90 12.54 5.79
CA LEU A 163 -0.61 12.48 4.35
C LEU A 163 -1.88 12.46 3.48
N GLY A 164 -3.08 12.39 4.07
CA GLY A 164 -4.36 12.36 3.37
C GLY A 164 -4.99 10.97 3.21
N ALA A 165 -4.43 9.94 3.85
CA ALA A 165 -5.00 8.59 3.90
C ALA A 165 -6.01 8.49 5.06
N TRP A 166 -7.19 9.08 4.89
CA TRP A 166 -8.16 9.32 5.96
C TRP A 166 -8.92 8.08 6.43
N SER A 167 -9.15 7.11 5.53
CA SER A 167 -9.95 5.92 5.80
C SER A 167 -9.14 4.75 6.34
N ILE A 168 -7.80 4.83 6.29
CA ILE A 168 -6.92 3.77 6.78
C ILE A 168 -7.04 3.61 8.29
N ARG A 169 -7.08 2.36 8.74
CA ARG A 169 -7.06 2.01 10.17
C ARG A 169 -5.87 1.10 10.44
N VAL A 170 -4.98 1.55 11.30
CA VAL A 170 -3.88 0.77 11.87
C VAL A 170 -4.14 0.67 13.36
N LEU A 171 -4.69 -0.45 13.80
CA LEU A 171 -5.12 -0.66 15.18
C LEU A 171 -4.09 -1.45 15.99
N ARG A 172 -3.39 -2.37 15.34
CA ARG A 172 -2.55 -3.38 15.98
C ARG A 172 -1.49 -3.93 15.02
N GLY A 173 -0.60 -4.76 15.55
CA GLY A 173 0.22 -5.66 14.76
C GLY A 173 -0.62 -6.74 14.06
N VAL A 174 0.03 -7.78 13.63
CA VAL A 174 -0.59 -8.90 12.89
C VAL A 174 -0.70 -10.14 13.79
N GLU A 175 -1.43 -11.16 13.36
CA GLU A 175 -1.63 -12.47 14.02
C GLU A 175 -2.30 -12.42 15.43
N ASP A 176 -2.89 -11.28 15.83
CA ASP A 176 -3.76 -11.24 17.02
C ASP A 176 -5.13 -11.84 16.68
N GLY A 177 -5.26 -13.16 16.86
CA GLY A 177 -6.47 -13.91 16.56
C GLY A 177 -7.68 -13.50 17.41
N LYS A 178 -7.48 -13.00 18.64
CA LYS A 178 -8.57 -12.48 19.48
C LYS A 178 -9.13 -11.20 18.87
N ALA A 179 -8.26 -10.26 18.50
CA ALA A 179 -8.67 -9.01 17.88
C ALA A 179 -9.30 -9.25 16.51
N TYR A 180 -8.80 -10.20 15.72
CA TYR A 180 -9.39 -10.58 14.45
C TYR A 180 -10.84 -11.03 14.61
N ARG A 181 -11.12 -11.98 15.54
CA ARG A 181 -12.48 -12.47 15.83
C ARG A 181 -13.40 -11.40 16.40
N ALA A 182 -12.83 -10.42 17.12
CA ALA A 182 -13.58 -9.27 17.64
C ALA A 182 -13.84 -8.17 16.57
N GLY A 183 -13.43 -8.37 15.31
CA GLY A 183 -13.58 -7.38 14.24
C GLY A 183 -12.64 -6.16 14.36
N LEU A 184 -11.65 -6.21 15.25
CA LEU A 184 -10.65 -5.16 15.45
C LEU A 184 -9.53 -5.30 14.43
N ASN A 185 -9.85 -5.08 13.14
CA ASN A 185 -8.97 -5.33 12.02
C ASN A 185 -8.35 -4.05 11.48
N ASN A 186 -7.09 -4.16 11.03
CA ASN A 186 -6.46 -3.15 10.18
C ASN A 186 -7.19 -3.11 8.85
N THR A 187 -7.59 -1.92 8.39
CA THR A 187 -8.33 -1.76 7.13
C THR A 187 -7.74 -0.66 6.29
N THR A 188 -7.93 -0.74 4.98
CA THR A 188 -7.46 0.25 4.02
C THR A 188 -8.44 0.42 2.85
N THR A 189 -8.15 1.39 2.00
CA THR A 189 -8.79 1.59 0.68
C THR A 189 -7.69 1.70 -0.38
N ALA A 190 -8.04 1.43 -1.64
CA ALA A 190 -7.08 1.59 -2.74
C ALA A 190 -6.61 3.05 -2.85
N ARG A 191 -7.50 4.01 -2.56
CA ARG A 191 -7.16 5.43 -2.52
C ARG A 191 -6.15 5.76 -1.44
N ASP A 192 -6.32 5.26 -0.21
CA ASP A 192 -5.42 5.58 0.90
C ASP A 192 -4.01 5.06 0.63
N LEU A 193 -3.87 3.80 0.18
CA LEU A 193 -2.56 3.26 -0.19
C LEU A 193 -1.94 4.05 -1.36
N GLY A 194 -2.75 4.42 -2.35
CA GLY A 194 -2.31 5.24 -3.47
C GLY A 194 -1.79 6.62 -3.03
N VAL A 195 -2.45 7.25 -2.06
CA VAL A 195 -2.01 8.53 -1.47
C VAL A 195 -0.66 8.37 -0.75
N LEU A 196 -0.48 7.29 0.03
CA LEU A 196 0.77 7.02 0.73
C LEU A 196 1.93 6.76 -0.23
N LEU A 197 1.71 5.93 -1.25
CA LEU A 197 2.73 5.65 -2.27
C LEU A 197 3.10 6.91 -3.08
N ALA A 198 2.12 7.71 -3.45
CA ALA A 198 2.38 8.99 -4.11
C ALA A 198 3.17 9.96 -3.20
N ALA A 199 2.90 9.96 -1.90
CA ALA A 199 3.66 10.78 -0.95
C ALA A 199 5.12 10.31 -0.82
N ILE A 200 5.38 9.00 -0.83
CA ILE A 200 6.74 8.44 -0.85
C ILE A 200 7.46 8.84 -2.14
N ALA A 201 6.80 8.62 -3.30
CA ALA A 201 7.41 8.91 -4.61
C ALA A 201 7.70 10.39 -4.87
N GLN A 202 7.04 11.30 -4.13
CA GLN A 202 7.15 12.75 -4.27
C GLN A 202 7.87 13.42 -3.10
N ASP A 203 8.63 12.67 -2.32
CA ASP A 203 9.41 13.14 -1.15
C ASP A 203 8.57 13.90 -0.10
N ARG A 204 7.28 13.50 0.09
CA ARG A 204 6.35 14.11 1.04
C ARG A 204 6.05 13.22 2.26
N ALA A 205 6.39 11.94 2.21
CA ALA A 205 6.13 11.01 3.30
C ALA A 205 7.04 11.25 4.50
N ALA A 206 8.30 11.59 4.24
CA ALA A 206 9.38 11.85 5.20
C ALA A 206 10.44 12.72 4.51
N SER A 207 11.68 12.81 5.02
CA SER A 207 12.76 13.50 4.31
C SER A 207 13.02 12.88 2.93
N PRO A 208 13.58 13.64 1.96
CA PRO A 208 13.92 13.07 0.64
C PRO A 208 14.86 11.86 0.71
N ALA A 209 15.78 11.83 1.69
CA ALA A 209 16.66 10.69 1.90
C ALA A 209 15.89 9.45 2.37
N SER A 210 14.99 9.64 3.34
CA SER A 210 14.10 8.59 3.86
C SER A 210 13.13 8.07 2.80
N CYS A 211 12.57 8.95 1.96
CA CYS A 211 11.71 8.55 0.86
C CYS A 211 12.46 7.69 -0.19
N ARG A 212 13.70 8.07 -0.54
CA ARG A 212 14.54 7.25 -1.43
C ARG A 212 14.83 5.87 -0.84
N GLU A 213 15.10 5.79 0.47
CA GLU A 213 15.34 4.52 1.14
C GLU A 213 14.07 3.65 1.19
N MET A 214 12.89 4.23 1.47
CA MET A 214 11.60 3.53 1.36
C MET A 214 11.39 2.97 -0.05
N LEU A 215 11.70 3.74 -1.10
CA LEU A 215 11.60 3.28 -2.49
C LEU A 215 12.57 2.15 -2.80
N ARG A 216 13.79 2.17 -2.23
CA ARG A 216 14.77 1.08 -2.36
C ARG A 216 14.23 -0.20 -1.75
N ILE A 217 13.69 -0.12 -0.52
CA ILE A 217 13.15 -1.28 0.21
C ILE A 217 11.91 -1.83 -0.52
N LEU A 218 10.98 -0.98 -0.96
CA LEU A 218 9.80 -1.39 -1.74
C LEU A 218 10.18 -2.02 -3.09
N GLY A 219 11.26 -1.55 -3.71
CA GLY A 219 11.79 -2.10 -4.96
C GLY A 219 12.48 -3.46 -4.82
N ALA A 220 12.77 -3.89 -3.59
CA ALA A 220 13.33 -5.20 -3.27
C ALA A 220 12.26 -6.23 -2.85
N GLN A 221 10.98 -5.97 -3.13
CA GLN A 221 9.89 -6.90 -2.85
C GLN A 221 10.13 -8.27 -3.51
N GLU A 222 9.95 -9.36 -2.76
CA GLU A 222 10.17 -10.73 -3.23
C GLU A 222 8.89 -11.38 -3.82
N PHE A 223 7.69 -10.91 -3.45
CA PHE A 223 6.40 -11.42 -3.96
C PHE A 223 5.95 -10.63 -5.18
N ASN A 224 6.14 -11.17 -6.38
CA ASN A 224 5.99 -10.44 -7.65
C ASN A 224 4.85 -10.95 -8.55
N GLU A 225 3.94 -11.76 -8.03
CA GLU A 225 2.88 -12.45 -8.79
C GLU A 225 1.74 -11.53 -9.25
N GLY A 226 1.64 -10.31 -8.69
CA GLY A 226 0.58 -9.35 -8.96
C GLY A 226 0.90 -8.33 -10.06
N ILE A 227 1.00 -7.06 -9.69
CA ILE A 227 1.24 -5.94 -10.62
C ILE A 227 2.45 -6.18 -11.53
N PRO A 228 3.61 -6.67 -11.05
CA PRO A 228 4.80 -6.87 -11.90
C PRO A 228 4.56 -7.81 -13.09
N VAL A 229 3.76 -8.87 -12.94
CA VAL A 229 3.47 -9.83 -14.03
C VAL A 229 2.73 -9.18 -15.20
N GLY A 230 1.94 -8.15 -14.93
CA GLY A 230 1.21 -7.41 -15.98
C GLY A 230 2.06 -6.41 -16.77
N LEU A 231 3.36 -6.29 -16.45
CA LEU A 231 4.25 -5.28 -17.02
C LEU A 231 5.31 -5.91 -17.93
N PRO A 232 5.88 -5.16 -18.89
CA PRO A 232 7.03 -5.64 -19.64
C PRO A 232 8.21 -6.04 -18.75
N PRO A 233 8.98 -7.08 -19.11
CA PRO A 233 10.17 -7.49 -18.38
C PRO A 233 11.13 -6.32 -18.14
N GLY A 234 11.71 -6.25 -16.94
CA GLY A 234 12.64 -5.20 -16.56
C GLY A 234 11.99 -3.87 -16.14
N THR A 235 10.66 -3.76 -16.16
CA THR A 235 9.96 -2.60 -15.59
C THR A 235 10.23 -2.53 -14.08
N ARG A 236 10.81 -1.42 -13.61
CA ARG A 236 11.05 -1.21 -12.19
C ARG A 236 9.73 -0.95 -11.45
N VAL A 237 9.51 -1.71 -10.38
CA VAL A 237 8.33 -1.61 -9.52
C VAL A 237 8.78 -1.49 -8.07
N ALA A 238 8.21 -0.55 -7.33
CA ALA A 238 8.36 -0.44 -5.88
C ALA A 238 6.99 -0.68 -5.25
N HIS A 239 6.80 -1.81 -4.56
CA HIS A 239 5.46 -2.24 -4.16
C HIS A 239 5.40 -3.00 -2.84
N LYS A 240 4.18 -3.13 -2.32
CA LYS A 240 3.85 -3.97 -1.18
C LYS A 240 2.60 -4.77 -1.45
N THR A 241 2.72 -6.08 -1.34
CA THR A 241 1.60 -7.03 -1.42
C THR A 241 0.90 -7.19 -0.07
N GLY A 242 -0.33 -7.71 -0.10
CA GLY A 242 -1.08 -8.12 1.08
C GLY A 242 -1.94 -9.32 0.75
N TRP A 243 -1.83 -10.38 1.55
CA TRP A 243 -2.55 -11.62 1.33
C TRP A 243 -3.08 -12.19 2.64
N ILE A 244 -4.31 -12.68 2.60
CA ILE A 244 -4.92 -13.57 3.59
C ILE A 244 -5.71 -14.57 2.76
N GLY A 245 -5.34 -15.84 2.76
CA GLY A 245 -5.92 -16.89 1.95
C GLY A 245 -7.43 -16.81 1.86
N GLU A 246 -8.00 -16.99 0.67
CA GLU A 246 -9.44 -16.92 0.33
C GLU A 246 -10.14 -15.59 0.70
N VAL A 247 -9.51 -14.70 1.46
CA VAL A 247 -10.14 -13.46 1.95
C VAL A 247 -9.76 -12.27 1.09
N VAL A 248 -8.47 -12.00 0.93
CA VAL A 248 -7.97 -10.84 0.17
C VAL A 248 -6.61 -11.12 -0.47
N TYR A 249 -6.41 -10.57 -1.67
CA TYR A 249 -5.12 -10.37 -2.29
C TYR A 249 -5.00 -8.92 -2.77
N HIS A 250 -3.92 -8.27 -2.43
CA HIS A 250 -3.68 -6.86 -2.69
C HIS A 250 -2.29 -6.65 -3.29
N ASP A 251 -2.16 -5.68 -4.18
CA ASP A 251 -0.87 -5.15 -4.57
C ASP A 251 -0.96 -3.63 -4.74
N ALA A 252 -0.01 -2.92 -4.12
CA ALA A 252 0.06 -1.47 -4.10
C ALA A 252 1.45 -1.03 -4.55
N ALA A 253 1.56 -0.40 -5.72
CA ALA A 253 2.79 -0.19 -6.45
C ALA A 253 3.01 1.24 -6.94
N ILE A 254 4.28 1.63 -7.01
CA ILE A 254 4.80 2.71 -7.84
C ILE A 254 5.51 2.04 -9.02
N VAL A 255 5.04 2.30 -10.23
CA VAL A 255 5.58 1.73 -11.46
C VAL A 255 6.41 2.79 -12.19
N TYR A 256 7.59 2.40 -12.64
CA TYR A 256 8.54 3.24 -13.37
C TYR A 256 8.76 2.69 -14.78
N PRO A 257 7.87 2.99 -15.74
CA PRO A 257 8.04 2.54 -17.12
C PRO A 257 9.28 3.17 -17.76
N ALA A 258 9.98 2.44 -18.62
CA ALA A 258 11.10 2.99 -19.38
C ALA A 258 10.63 4.15 -20.28
N ALA A 259 11.34 5.29 -20.25
CA ALA A 259 11.10 6.48 -21.06
C ALA A 259 9.69 7.10 -20.93
N ARG A 260 8.98 6.86 -19.82
CA ARG A 260 7.59 7.32 -19.59
C ARG A 260 7.37 7.79 -18.16
N SER A 261 6.24 8.49 -17.96
CA SER A 261 5.86 9.02 -16.64
C SER A 261 5.60 7.90 -15.64
N PRO A 262 6.23 7.95 -14.46
CA PRO A 262 5.92 7.02 -13.38
C PRO A 262 4.48 7.23 -12.89
N TYR A 263 3.89 6.17 -12.34
CA TYR A 263 2.54 6.21 -11.81
C TYR A 263 2.37 5.31 -10.59
N VAL A 264 1.34 5.59 -9.83
CA VAL A 264 0.87 4.73 -8.74
C VAL A 264 -0.29 3.88 -9.26
N LEU A 265 -0.24 2.59 -8.98
CA LEU A 265 -1.32 1.65 -9.19
C LEU A 265 -1.55 0.84 -7.91
N VAL A 266 -2.80 0.81 -7.45
CA VAL A 266 -3.22 -0.04 -6.33
C VAL A 266 -4.39 -0.88 -6.80
N VAL A 267 -4.33 -2.18 -6.57
CA VAL A 267 -5.42 -3.12 -6.79
C VAL A 267 -5.66 -3.89 -5.50
N LEU A 268 -6.87 -3.79 -4.97
CA LEU A 268 -7.33 -4.52 -3.81
C LEU A 268 -8.43 -5.47 -4.25
N THR A 269 -8.36 -6.74 -3.83
CA THR A 269 -9.39 -7.74 -4.15
C THR A 269 -9.94 -8.39 -2.88
N GLY A 270 -11.18 -8.86 -2.92
CA GLY A 270 -11.81 -9.61 -1.84
C GLY A 270 -12.57 -10.83 -2.35
N GLY A 271 -12.57 -11.92 -1.57
CA GLY A 271 -13.41 -13.09 -1.77
C GLY A 271 -13.04 -13.97 -2.96
N ILE A 272 -11.82 -13.89 -3.48
CA ILE A 272 -11.32 -14.82 -4.51
C ILE A 272 -10.66 -16.00 -3.79
N LYS A 273 -11.17 -17.21 -4.01
CA LYS A 273 -10.71 -18.41 -3.31
C LYS A 273 -9.35 -18.93 -3.79
N GLU A 274 -9.07 -18.78 -5.08
CA GLU A 274 -7.86 -19.31 -5.69
C GLU A 274 -6.83 -18.18 -5.89
N ASP A 275 -5.66 -18.31 -5.30
CA ASP A 275 -4.60 -17.31 -5.37
C ASP A 275 -4.19 -16.99 -6.81
N SER A 276 -4.09 -18.03 -7.66
CA SER A 276 -3.76 -17.85 -9.08
C SER A 276 -4.78 -16.99 -9.83
N VAL A 277 -6.05 -17.09 -9.48
CA VAL A 277 -7.14 -16.26 -10.07
C VAL A 277 -7.01 -14.82 -9.60
N ALA A 278 -6.67 -14.60 -8.32
CA ALA A 278 -6.45 -13.28 -7.77
C ALA A 278 -5.19 -12.62 -8.38
N HIS A 279 -4.07 -13.36 -8.48
CA HIS A 279 -2.83 -12.91 -9.12
C HIS A 279 -3.07 -12.51 -10.58
N ASN A 280 -3.74 -13.37 -11.35
CA ASN A 280 -4.04 -13.11 -12.76
C ASN A 280 -4.95 -11.88 -12.94
N LEU A 281 -5.94 -11.69 -12.06
CA LEU A 281 -6.77 -10.49 -12.10
C LEU A 281 -5.94 -9.23 -11.91
N VAL A 282 -5.08 -9.20 -10.88
CA VAL A 282 -4.22 -8.05 -10.59
C VAL A 282 -3.25 -7.78 -11.74
N ALA A 283 -2.64 -8.83 -12.31
CA ALA A 283 -1.75 -8.74 -13.46
C ALA A 283 -2.47 -8.20 -14.71
N ASP A 284 -3.69 -8.68 -15.00
CA ASP A 284 -4.49 -8.21 -16.13
C ASP A 284 -4.85 -6.73 -15.99
N LEU A 285 -5.29 -6.30 -14.80
CA LEU A 285 -5.59 -4.89 -14.54
C LEU A 285 -4.34 -4.01 -14.66
N SER A 286 -3.19 -4.51 -14.20
CA SER A 286 -1.90 -3.83 -14.36
C SER A 286 -1.52 -3.65 -15.84
N ARG A 287 -1.66 -4.71 -16.66
CA ARG A 287 -1.39 -4.67 -18.10
C ARG A 287 -2.30 -3.68 -18.81
N LEU A 288 -3.61 -3.70 -18.53
CA LEU A 288 -4.58 -2.77 -19.13
C LEU A 288 -4.22 -1.30 -18.84
N VAL A 289 -3.80 -1.00 -17.60
CA VAL A 289 -3.34 0.34 -17.23
C VAL A 289 -2.06 0.67 -17.98
N TYR A 290 -1.06 -0.21 -17.96
CA TYR A 290 0.23 0.01 -18.62
C TYR A 290 0.06 0.32 -20.12
N GLU A 291 -0.69 -0.50 -20.86
CA GLU A 291 -0.94 -0.34 -22.30
C GLU A 291 -1.54 1.04 -22.64
N ARG A 292 -2.44 1.54 -21.78
CA ARG A 292 -3.16 2.79 -22.05
C ARG A 292 -2.40 4.04 -21.65
N VAL A 293 -1.67 3.99 -20.52
CA VAL A 293 -0.95 5.18 -20.00
C VAL A 293 0.44 5.31 -20.58
N THR A 294 0.82 4.36 -21.39
CA THR A 294 2.09 4.28 -22.11
C THR A 294 1.84 4.15 -23.62
N PRO A 295 1.40 5.24 -24.34
CA PRO A 295 1.23 5.23 -25.79
C PRO A 295 2.55 5.15 -26.55
#